data_02d815fab9b0b2a18815d0ba5f60d72d
#
_entry.id   02d815fab9b0b2a18815d0ba5f60d72d
#
_cell.length_a   1.000
_cell.length_b   1.000
_cell.length_c   1.000
_cell.angle_alpha   90.00
_cell.angle_beta   90.00
_cell.angle_gamma   90.00
#
_symmetry.space_group_name_H-M   'P 1'
#
loop_
_entity.id
_entity.type
_entity.pdbx_description
1 polymer ?
#
loop_
_entity_poly.entity_id
_entity_poly.type
_entity_poly.pdbx_seq_one_letter_code
_entity_poly.pdbx_strand_id
1 'polypeptide(L)'
;MSGRRIYTTGYTGQDINFLKPLTGKLDAMLIDIRFAPYSQVFHWRKVYLKALLGEKYRHIPNLGNRTFKEDKITIQNLELGIETILNLPVNAILMCACEELENCHRRLIAAELLNKGIETEEISNWKKTASQEGLF
;
A
#
# COMPACT_ATOMS: atom_id res chain seq x y z
N MET A 1 -19.30 -4.25 -12.81
CA MET A 1 -19.16 -3.57 -11.66
C MET A 1 -18.11 -4.15 -10.77
N SER A 2 -17.54 -3.44 -10.08
CA SER A 2 -16.44 -3.90 -9.33
C SER A 2 -16.73 -3.78 -7.85
N GLY A 3 -16.70 -4.84 -7.15
CA GLY A 3 -16.75 -4.80 -5.70
C GLY A 3 -15.38 -4.59 -5.08
N ARG A 4 -14.39 -4.37 -5.92
CA ARG A 4 -13.00 -4.24 -5.48
C ARG A 4 -12.74 -2.93 -4.78
N ARG A 5 -11.94 -2.97 -3.72
CA ARG A 5 -11.56 -1.80 -2.95
C ARG A 5 -10.06 -1.59 -2.96
N ILE A 6 -9.64 -0.33 -2.92
CA ILE A 6 -8.22 0.02 -2.88
C ILE A 6 -7.99 0.89 -1.66
N TYR A 7 -7.01 0.50 -0.86
CA TYR A 7 -6.61 1.20 0.36
C TYR A 7 -5.21 1.73 0.22
N THR A 8 -4.90 2.77 0.98
CA THR A 8 -3.53 3.29 1.06
C THR A 8 -3.11 3.31 2.52
N THR A 9 -1.81 3.11 2.79
CA THR A 9 -1.32 3.13 4.16
C THR A 9 0.18 3.37 4.18
N GLY A 10 0.69 3.87 5.31
CA GLY A 10 2.11 3.95 5.59
C GLY A 10 2.43 3.06 6.78
N TYR A 11 3.57 2.40 6.75
CA TYR A 11 3.89 1.45 7.84
C TYR A 11 4.61 2.08 9.01
N THR A 12 5.17 3.28 8.87
CA THR A 12 5.87 3.92 9.99
C THR A 12 4.89 4.14 11.14
N GLY A 13 5.26 3.64 12.31
CA GLY A 13 4.40 3.72 13.48
C GLY A 13 3.42 2.57 13.63
N GLN A 14 3.37 1.65 12.66
CA GLN A 14 2.46 0.51 12.73
C GLN A 14 3.13 -0.71 13.34
N ASP A 15 2.32 -1.63 13.85
CA ASP A 15 2.79 -2.87 14.43
C ASP A 15 2.67 -3.98 13.39
N ILE A 16 3.80 -4.59 13.03
CA ILE A 16 3.84 -5.64 12.01
C ILE A 16 2.92 -6.81 12.34
N ASN A 17 2.66 -7.05 13.62
CA ASN A 17 1.81 -8.16 14.03
C ASN A 17 0.37 -8.03 13.56
N PHE A 18 -0.03 -6.83 13.16
CA PHE A 18 -1.39 -6.60 12.67
C PHE A 18 -1.49 -6.60 11.15
N LEU A 19 -0.36 -6.76 10.43
CA LEU A 19 -0.40 -6.72 8.97
C LEU A 19 -1.14 -7.91 8.38
N LYS A 20 -0.81 -9.12 8.81
CA LYS A 20 -1.46 -10.32 8.28
C LYS A 20 -2.95 -10.33 8.64
N PRO A 21 -3.33 -10.02 9.90
CA PRO A 21 -4.76 -9.88 10.22
C PRO A 21 -5.45 -8.82 9.39
N LEU A 22 -4.76 -7.71 9.09
CA LEU A 22 -5.33 -6.63 8.30
C LEU A 22 -5.64 -7.10 6.87
N THR A 23 -4.68 -7.78 6.23
CA THR A 23 -4.91 -8.29 4.87
C THR A 23 -6.06 -9.30 4.86
N GLY A 24 -6.17 -10.12 5.90
CA GLY A 24 -7.26 -11.08 6.01
C GLY A 24 -8.60 -10.40 6.20
N LYS A 25 -8.65 -9.41 7.08
CA LYS A 25 -9.88 -8.68 7.38
C LYS A 25 -10.43 -7.97 6.14
N LEU A 26 -9.54 -7.35 5.38
CA LEU A 26 -9.94 -6.59 4.20
C LEU A 26 -9.99 -7.45 2.93
N ASP A 27 -9.59 -8.71 3.04
CA ASP A 27 -9.49 -9.62 1.90
C ASP A 27 -8.71 -8.94 0.79
N ALA A 28 -7.52 -8.48 1.12
CA ALA A 28 -6.73 -7.64 0.23
C ALA A 28 -5.30 -8.14 0.11
N MET A 29 -4.69 -7.81 -1.04
CA MET A 29 -3.29 -8.06 -1.30
C MET A 29 -2.50 -6.82 -0.89
N LEU A 30 -1.34 -7.02 -0.27
CA LEU A 30 -0.45 -5.91 0.05
C LEU A 30 0.39 -5.57 -1.17
N ILE A 31 0.26 -4.35 -1.63
CA ILE A 31 1.04 -3.84 -2.76
C ILE A 31 2.09 -2.88 -2.21
N ASP A 32 3.34 -3.30 -2.30
CA ASP A 32 4.47 -2.50 -1.82
C ASP A 32 4.82 -1.50 -2.91
N ILE A 33 4.53 -0.22 -2.65
CA ILE A 33 4.75 0.84 -3.64
C ILE A 33 6.04 1.60 -3.38
N ARG A 34 6.96 1.04 -2.59
CA ARG A 34 8.27 1.66 -2.41
C ARG A 34 9.12 1.41 -3.65
N PHE A 35 9.94 2.39 -4.01
CA PHE A 35 10.86 2.21 -5.13
C PHE A 35 11.88 1.12 -4.79
N ALA A 36 12.47 1.22 -3.60
CA ALA A 36 13.38 0.21 -3.07
C ALA A 36 12.78 -0.34 -1.78
N PRO A 37 12.33 -1.61 -1.76
CA PRO A 37 11.63 -2.16 -0.61
C PRO A 37 12.59 -2.60 0.48
N TYR A 38 13.31 -1.64 1.03
CA TYR A 38 14.30 -1.83 2.06
C TYR A 38 14.00 -0.97 3.28
N SER A 39 14.34 -1.47 4.45
CA SER A 39 14.23 -0.74 5.70
C SER A 39 15.32 -1.23 6.64
N GLN A 40 15.78 -0.38 7.54
CA GLN A 40 16.72 -0.82 8.57
C GLN A 40 16.02 -1.76 9.55
N VAL A 41 14.70 -1.66 9.65
CA VAL A 41 13.91 -2.58 10.47
C VAL A 41 13.57 -3.79 9.60
N PHE A 42 14.08 -4.94 10.00
CA PHE A 42 14.03 -6.15 9.17
C PHE A 42 12.63 -6.52 8.70
N HIS A 43 11.64 -6.42 9.61
CA HIS A 43 10.30 -6.88 9.25
C HIS A 43 9.58 -5.98 8.23
N TRP A 44 10.19 -4.85 7.84
CA TRP A 44 9.64 -4.03 6.76
C TRP A 44 10.35 -4.30 5.43
N ARG A 45 11.30 -5.23 5.39
CA ARG A 45 11.99 -5.58 4.15
C ARG A 45 11.15 -6.52 3.31
N LYS A 46 11.36 -6.44 2.00
CA LYS A 46 10.63 -7.27 1.05
C LYS A 46 10.70 -8.75 1.40
N VAL A 47 11.89 -9.23 1.78
CA VAL A 47 12.09 -10.65 2.06
C VAL A 47 11.19 -11.11 3.21
N TYR A 48 11.05 -10.29 4.25
CA TYR A 48 10.20 -10.61 5.38
C TYR A 48 8.72 -10.55 5.01
N LEU A 49 8.32 -9.47 4.32
CA LEU A 49 6.93 -9.27 3.96
C LEU A 49 6.43 -10.37 3.03
N LYS A 50 7.30 -10.78 2.09
CA LYS A 50 6.94 -11.86 1.19
C LYS A 50 6.82 -13.19 1.92
N ALA A 51 7.70 -13.45 2.89
CA ALA A 51 7.60 -14.66 3.68
C ALA A 51 6.33 -14.67 4.54
N LEU A 52 5.97 -13.50 5.07
CA LEU A 52 4.79 -13.37 5.93
C LEU A 52 3.48 -13.54 5.16
N LEU A 53 3.38 -12.90 4.01
CA LEU A 53 2.12 -12.80 3.26
C LEU A 53 2.03 -13.73 2.05
N GLY A 54 3.18 -14.25 1.57
CA GLY A 54 3.18 -15.13 0.42
C GLY A 54 2.61 -14.46 -0.82
N GLU A 55 1.63 -15.08 -1.43
CA GLU A 55 1.01 -14.57 -2.65
C GLU A 55 0.22 -13.28 -2.43
N LYS A 56 -0.03 -12.92 -1.19
CA LYS A 56 -0.71 -11.67 -0.89
C LYS A 56 0.24 -10.49 -0.79
N TYR A 57 1.49 -10.66 -1.15
CA TYR A 57 2.47 -9.58 -1.22
C TYR A 57 2.97 -9.42 -2.65
N ARG A 58 2.98 -8.19 -3.12
CA ARG A 58 3.55 -7.87 -4.42
C ARG A 58 4.23 -6.52 -4.38
N HIS A 59 5.42 -6.43 -4.95
CA HIS A 59 6.15 -5.18 -5.08
C HIS A 59 5.95 -4.62 -6.48
N ILE A 60 5.48 -3.37 -6.56
CA ILE A 60 5.31 -2.68 -7.83
C ILE A 60 6.20 -1.44 -7.83
N PRO A 61 7.47 -1.57 -8.25
CA PRO A 61 8.41 -0.44 -8.21
C PRO A 61 8.01 0.72 -9.12
N ASN A 62 7.18 0.47 -10.13
CA ASN A 62 6.70 1.55 -11.01
C ASN A 62 5.96 2.62 -10.24
N LEU A 63 5.38 2.28 -9.10
CA LEU A 63 4.68 3.23 -8.24
C LEU A 63 5.60 3.87 -7.20
N GLY A 64 6.87 3.47 -7.16
CA GLY A 64 7.79 3.96 -6.17
C GLY A 64 8.29 5.36 -6.46
N ASN A 65 8.61 6.08 -5.39
CA ASN A 65 9.21 7.39 -5.50
C ASN A 65 10.72 7.22 -5.70
N ARG A 66 11.19 7.42 -6.92
CA ARG A 66 12.58 7.21 -7.30
C ARG A 66 13.52 8.23 -6.63
N THR A 67 12.97 9.36 -6.19
CA THR A 67 13.75 10.40 -5.53
C THR A 67 13.42 10.48 -4.02
N PHE A 68 13.25 9.31 -3.39
CA PHE A 68 12.80 9.27 -2.00
C PHE A 68 13.79 9.91 -1.01
N LYS A 69 15.03 10.14 -1.42
CA LYS A 69 16.02 10.81 -0.57
C LYS A 69 16.06 12.32 -0.80
N GLU A 70 15.19 12.83 -1.66
CA GLU A 70 15.14 14.25 -2.00
C GLU A 70 13.81 14.84 -1.57
N ASP A 71 13.72 16.17 -1.64
CA ASP A 71 12.50 16.85 -1.23
C ASP A 71 11.35 16.69 -2.21
N LYS A 72 11.66 16.40 -3.46
CA LYS A 72 10.62 16.26 -4.48
C LYS A 72 10.24 14.79 -4.63
N ILE A 73 9.04 14.58 -5.15
CA ILE A 73 8.52 13.25 -5.40
C ILE A 73 8.54 12.99 -6.90
N THR A 74 9.21 11.91 -7.30
CA THR A 74 9.26 11.48 -8.70
C THR A 74 8.88 10.01 -8.77
N ILE A 75 7.64 9.74 -9.18
CA ILE A 75 7.17 8.37 -9.30
C ILE A 75 7.74 7.77 -10.58
N GLN A 76 8.31 6.57 -10.48
CA GLN A 76 9.05 5.93 -11.55
C GLN A 76 8.25 5.81 -12.85
N ASN A 77 7.04 5.28 -12.77
CA ASN A 77 6.17 5.20 -13.94
C ASN A 77 4.73 5.08 -13.46
N LEU A 78 4.14 6.23 -13.16
CA LEU A 78 2.81 6.29 -12.57
C LEU A 78 1.75 5.61 -13.43
N GLU A 79 1.78 5.88 -14.73
CA GLU A 79 0.76 5.36 -15.64
C GLU A 79 0.76 3.84 -15.67
N LEU A 80 1.94 3.25 -15.86
CA LEU A 80 2.04 1.78 -15.89
C LEU A 80 1.70 1.16 -14.55
N GLY A 81 2.11 1.80 -13.46
CA GLY A 81 1.80 1.31 -12.13
C GLY A 81 0.31 1.31 -11.87
N ILE A 82 -0.38 2.38 -12.25
CA ILE A 82 -1.83 2.47 -12.11
C ILE A 82 -2.51 1.37 -12.93
N GLU A 83 -2.05 1.19 -14.18
CA GLU A 83 -2.61 0.16 -15.04
C GLU A 83 -2.48 -1.22 -14.40
N THR A 84 -1.32 -1.47 -13.79
CA THR A 84 -1.09 -2.74 -13.11
C THR A 84 -2.09 -2.95 -11.97
N ILE A 85 -2.34 -1.90 -11.17
CA ILE A 85 -3.33 -1.99 -10.10
C ILE A 85 -4.72 -2.26 -10.65
N LEU A 86 -5.10 -1.57 -11.71
CA LEU A 86 -6.45 -1.71 -12.27
C LEU A 86 -6.70 -3.09 -12.83
N ASN A 87 -5.64 -3.80 -13.20
CA ASN A 87 -5.76 -5.15 -13.74
C ASN A 87 -5.74 -6.22 -12.65
N LEU A 88 -5.53 -5.85 -11.39
CA LEU A 88 -5.57 -6.82 -10.30
C LEU A 88 -7.02 -7.17 -9.98
N PRO A 89 -7.35 -8.46 -9.87
CA PRO A 89 -8.74 -8.88 -9.63
C PRO A 89 -9.10 -8.93 -8.14
N VAL A 90 -8.32 -8.30 -7.29
CA VAL A 90 -8.48 -8.38 -5.84
C VAL A 90 -8.41 -7.00 -5.21
N ASN A 91 -8.86 -6.89 -3.96
CA ASN A 91 -8.67 -5.67 -3.19
C ASN A 91 -7.18 -5.47 -2.97
N ALA A 92 -6.75 -4.23 -2.88
CA ALA A 92 -5.34 -3.90 -2.74
C ALA A 92 -5.11 -2.89 -1.63
N ILE A 93 -4.02 -3.08 -0.88
CA ILE A 93 -3.55 -2.12 0.10
C ILE A 93 -2.21 -1.60 -0.41
N LEU A 94 -2.18 -0.35 -0.82
CA LEU A 94 -0.95 0.28 -1.33
C LEU A 94 -0.16 0.80 -0.14
N MET A 95 1.01 0.23 0.09
CA MET A 95 1.80 0.52 1.29
C MET A 95 3.13 1.18 0.96
N CYS A 96 3.44 2.25 1.67
CA CYS A 96 4.75 2.88 1.62
C CYS A 96 5.25 3.14 3.04
N ALA A 97 6.39 3.80 3.16
CA ALA A 97 7.01 4.03 4.47
C ALA A 97 6.39 5.20 5.24
N CYS A 98 6.00 6.25 4.54
CA CYS A 98 5.57 7.48 5.18
C CYS A 98 4.39 7.25 6.12
N GLU A 99 4.43 7.90 7.27
CA GLU A 99 3.34 7.78 8.23
C GLU A 99 2.11 8.55 7.75
N GLU A 100 2.31 9.76 7.24
CA GLU A 100 1.21 10.63 6.87
C GLU A 100 1.03 10.70 5.36
N LEU A 101 -0.23 10.63 4.94
CA LEU A 101 -0.59 10.67 3.54
C LEU A 101 -0.09 11.92 2.83
N GLU A 102 -0.18 13.07 3.50
CA GLU A 102 0.17 14.36 2.90
C GLU A 102 1.61 14.44 2.45
N ASN A 103 2.49 13.72 3.11
CA ASN A 103 3.93 13.79 2.84
C ASN A 103 4.43 12.61 2.03
N CYS A 104 3.52 11.82 1.46
CA CYS A 104 3.90 10.58 0.81
C CYS A 104 3.46 10.54 -0.64
N HIS A 105 4.25 9.82 -1.46
CA HIS A 105 3.91 9.67 -2.86
C HIS A 105 2.61 8.88 -3.07
N ARG A 106 2.14 8.13 -2.06
CA ARG A 106 0.86 7.43 -2.19
C ARG A 106 -0.30 8.41 -2.38
N ARG A 107 -0.13 9.65 -1.96
CA ARG A 107 -1.13 10.69 -2.20
C ARG A 107 -1.31 10.95 -3.68
N LEU A 108 -0.21 10.95 -4.42
CA LEU A 108 -0.26 11.18 -5.86
C LEU A 108 -0.90 9.99 -6.57
N ILE A 109 -0.65 8.79 -6.09
CA ILE A 109 -1.27 7.58 -6.64
C ILE A 109 -2.76 7.61 -6.39
N ALA A 110 -3.17 7.96 -5.17
CA ALA A 110 -4.58 8.05 -4.83
C ALA A 110 -5.30 9.08 -5.70
N ALA A 111 -4.64 10.23 -5.95
CA ALA A 111 -5.23 11.27 -6.79
C ALA A 111 -5.42 10.78 -8.22
N GLU A 112 -4.46 10.05 -8.76
CA GLU A 112 -4.57 9.52 -10.11
C GLU A 112 -5.67 8.46 -10.21
N LEU A 113 -5.81 7.62 -9.19
CA LEU A 113 -6.89 6.65 -9.15
C LEU A 113 -8.24 7.35 -9.11
N LEU A 114 -8.34 8.43 -8.35
CA LEU A 114 -9.58 9.20 -8.28
C LEU A 114 -9.92 9.82 -9.64
N ASN A 115 -8.90 10.28 -10.37
CA ASN A 115 -9.11 10.81 -11.73
C ASN A 115 -9.71 9.74 -12.65
N LYS A 116 -9.50 8.47 -12.34
CA LYS A 116 -10.05 7.37 -13.11
C LYS A 116 -11.34 6.82 -12.50
N GLY A 117 -11.92 7.55 -11.55
CA GLY A 117 -13.19 7.18 -10.94
C GLY A 117 -13.08 6.19 -9.81
N ILE A 118 -11.89 5.98 -9.25
CA ILE A 118 -11.68 5.02 -8.19
C ILE A 118 -11.27 5.74 -6.92
N GLU A 119 -12.10 5.63 -5.89
CA GLU A 119 -11.79 6.20 -4.58
C GLU A 119 -10.93 5.22 -3.80
N THR A 120 -10.01 5.77 -3.00
CA THR A 120 -9.18 4.97 -2.10
C THR A 120 -9.53 5.34 -0.67
N GLU A 121 -9.21 4.44 0.24
CA GLU A 121 -9.46 4.65 1.66
C GLU A 121 -8.13 4.54 2.40
N GLU A 122 -7.76 5.57 3.16
CA GLU A 122 -6.52 5.57 3.91
C GLU A 122 -6.69 4.79 5.21
N ILE A 123 -5.77 3.88 5.49
CA ILE A 123 -5.75 3.13 6.75
C ILE A 123 -4.67 3.73 7.63
N SER A 124 -5.06 4.43 8.68
CA SER A 124 -4.13 5.13 9.55
C SER A 124 -3.72 4.32 10.78
N ASN A 125 -4.45 3.27 11.10
CA ASN A 125 -4.16 2.46 12.28
C ASN A 125 -4.50 1.00 12.02
N TRP A 126 -3.47 0.19 11.81
CA TRP A 126 -3.64 -1.22 11.46
C TRP A 126 -4.31 -2.02 12.56
N LYS A 127 -3.90 -1.78 13.80
CA LYS A 127 -4.48 -2.52 14.92
C LYS A 127 -5.98 -2.26 15.02
N LYS A 128 -6.38 -1.01 14.94
CA LYS A 128 -7.78 -0.65 15.03
C LYS A 128 -8.59 -1.26 13.89
N THR A 129 -8.10 -1.14 12.68
CA THR A 129 -8.82 -1.66 11.52
C THR A 129 -8.89 -3.18 11.55
N ALA A 130 -7.78 -3.85 11.88
CA ALA A 130 -7.75 -5.31 11.93
C ALA A 130 -8.62 -5.87 13.04
N SER A 131 -8.80 -5.12 14.14
CA SER A 131 -9.57 -5.57 15.30
C SER A 131 -11.04 -5.19 15.20
N GLN A 132 -11.42 -4.39 14.22
CA GLN A 132 -12.78 -3.89 14.10
C GLN A 132 -13.73 -5.03 13.78
N GLU A 133 -14.81 -5.14 14.59
CA GLU A 133 -15.83 -6.14 14.33
C GLU A 133 -16.57 -5.72 13.08
N GLY A 134 -16.98 -6.66 12.38
CA GLY A 134 -17.67 -6.37 11.17
C GLY A 134 -18.85 -5.53 11.46
N LEU A 135 -19.22 -4.94 11.77
CA LEU A 135 -19.99 -4.36 12.01
C LEU A 135 -21.05 -4.26 11.62
N PHE A 136 -20.94 -4.62 11.79
CA PHE A 136 -21.51 -4.82 11.56
C PHE A 136 -22.10 -4.74 11.57
#